data_52126a392dc8a4d6cb5d95341c8846b9
#
_entry.id   52126a392dc8a4d6cb5d95341c8846b9
#
_cell.length_a   1.000
_cell.length_b   1.000
_cell.length_c   1.000
_cell.angle_alpha   90.00
_cell.angle_beta   90.00
_cell.angle_gamma   90.00
#
_symmetry.space_group_name_H-M   'P 1'
#
loop_
_entity.id
_entity.type
_entity.pdbx_description
1 polymer ?
#
loop_
_entity_poly.entity_id
_entity_poly.type
_entity_poly.pdbx_seq_one_letter_code
_entity_poly.pdbx_strand_id
1 'polypeptide(L)'
;MRTRVLFLLFIGFMLPGLLLANGKKITKIVLDAGHGGQDVGARGKFSNEKDLTLDVALRLGKMIKDSLPGVQVIYTRTTDVYPTLPERHEMANRAAGDVFVSIHVNSTAARVQRIKTGTRTVKKGKKKVKVPVYKTIRHTETQASGTETYVLGLHRNSEKEDAIGEYSENIAEEPGLLNINDPQTAIIIAQYSQAFLSRSVTLGTAIQNQFGLQGRRNIGVKQMGLEVLAGSAMPGVLVEIGFINNPEEETYLNSAKGQHDVAYAIFKGIRAYKAEVER
;
A
#
# COMPACT_ATOMS: atom_id res chain seq x y z
N MET A 1 58.47 59.22 -14.16
CA MET A 1 58.21 57.87 -13.67
C MET A 1 56.80 57.87 -13.10
N ARG A 2 55.85 57.22 -13.79
CA ARG A 2 54.47 57.06 -13.32
C ARG A 2 54.27 55.60 -12.85
N THR A 3 54.15 55.41 -11.54
CA THR A 3 53.93 54.12 -10.90
C THR A 3 52.44 53.76 -11.05
N ARG A 4 52.14 52.70 -11.83
CA ARG A 4 50.77 52.15 -11.92
C ARG A 4 50.59 51.17 -10.79
N VAL A 5 49.70 51.48 -9.85
CA VAL A 5 49.22 50.57 -8.81
C VAL A 5 48.14 49.70 -9.42
N LEU A 6 48.45 48.39 -9.50
CA LEU A 6 47.49 47.36 -9.97
C LEU A 6 46.62 46.98 -8.77
N PHE A 7 45.33 47.32 -8.79
CA PHE A 7 44.33 46.86 -7.83
C PHE A 7 43.84 45.48 -8.28
N LEU A 8 44.29 44.41 -7.60
CA LEU A 8 43.74 43.07 -7.74
C LEU A 8 42.44 42.98 -6.97
N LEU A 9 41.32 43.01 -7.68
CA LEU A 9 39.98 42.69 -7.15
C LEU A 9 39.91 41.17 -6.88
N PHE A 10 39.99 40.80 -5.63
CA PHE A 10 39.71 39.42 -5.16
C PHE A 10 38.18 39.27 -5.16
N ILE A 11 37.60 38.72 -6.24
CA ILE A 11 36.22 38.28 -6.27
C ILE A 11 36.17 36.98 -5.48
N GLY A 12 35.81 37.09 -4.22
CA GLY A 12 35.48 35.95 -3.39
C GLY A 12 34.26 35.24 -3.97
N PHE A 13 34.49 34.08 -4.59
CA PHE A 13 33.44 33.17 -4.99
C PHE A 13 32.79 32.63 -3.71
N MET A 14 31.75 33.31 -3.23
CA MET A 14 30.84 32.70 -2.26
C MET A 14 30.19 31.53 -2.97
N LEU A 15 30.68 30.31 -2.72
CA LEU A 15 29.90 29.09 -2.97
C LEU A 15 28.56 29.27 -2.22
N PRO A 16 27.42 29.24 -2.93
CA PRO A 16 26.16 29.11 -2.22
C PRO A 16 26.26 27.82 -1.41
N GLY A 17 26.23 27.97 -0.08
CA GLY A 17 26.17 26.82 0.82
C GLY A 17 25.09 25.90 0.29
N LEU A 18 25.43 24.63 0.08
CA LEU A 18 24.43 23.59 -0.11
C LEU A 18 23.47 23.72 1.08
N LEU A 19 22.32 24.35 0.85
CA LEU A 19 21.14 24.11 1.64
C LEU A 19 20.89 22.60 1.47
N LEU A 20 21.39 21.83 2.41
CA LEU A 20 20.94 20.46 2.60
C LEU A 20 19.43 20.59 2.79
N ALA A 21 18.68 20.34 1.74
CA ALA A 21 17.24 20.23 1.81
C ALA A 21 17.00 19.12 2.84
N ASN A 22 16.68 19.51 4.08
CA ASN A 22 16.26 18.57 5.10
C ASN A 22 15.09 17.79 4.51
N GLY A 23 15.29 16.49 4.28
CA GLY A 23 14.25 15.65 3.74
C GLY A 23 12.98 15.79 4.59
N LYS A 24 11.80 15.78 3.97
CA LYS A 24 10.53 15.92 4.70
C LYS A 24 10.47 14.86 5.78
N LYS A 25 10.35 15.27 7.04
CA LYS A 25 10.23 14.35 8.19
C LYS A 25 8.92 13.56 8.10
N ILE A 26 8.97 12.28 8.41
CA ILE A 26 7.79 11.44 8.57
C ILE A 26 7.36 11.51 10.02
N THR A 27 6.22 12.15 10.25
CA THR A 27 5.64 12.39 11.58
C THR A 27 4.28 11.72 11.74
N LYS A 28 3.61 11.36 10.65
CA LYS A 28 2.28 10.74 10.67
C LYS A 28 2.22 9.56 9.70
N ILE A 29 1.95 8.38 10.23
CA ILE A 29 1.77 7.15 9.45
C ILE A 29 0.33 6.68 9.59
N VAL A 30 -0.36 6.51 8.46
CA VAL A 30 -1.71 5.98 8.42
C VAL A 30 -1.65 4.48 8.19
N LEU A 31 -2.24 3.71 9.10
CA LEU A 31 -2.39 2.26 9.00
C LEU A 31 -3.83 1.93 8.65
N ASP A 32 -4.02 1.33 7.50
CA ASP A 32 -5.32 0.88 7.02
C ASP A 32 -5.41 -0.64 7.17
N ALA A 33 -6.28 -1.09 8.06
CA ALA A 33 -6.64 -2.50 8.15
C ALA A 33 -7.74 -2.79 7.12
N GLY A 34 -7.42 -3.54 6.07
CA GLY A 34 -8.36 -3.86 4.99
C GLY A 34 -9.65 -4.50 5.50
N HIS A 35 -10.75 -4.29 4.76
CA HIS A 35 -12.08 -4.85 5.08
C HIS A 35 -12.62 -4.41 6.45
N GLY A 36 -13.52 -5.20 7.07
CA GLY A 36 -14.09 -4.94 8.40
C GLY A 36 -15.61 -5.00 8.40
N GLY A 37 -16.21 -5.20 9.57
CA GLY A 37 -17.66 -5.26 9.74
C GLY A 37 -18.30 -6.30 8.82
N GLN A 38 -19.19 -5.84 7.96
CA GLN A 38 -19.89 -6.69 6.97
C GLN A 38 -19.00 -7.17 5.81
N ASP A 39 -17.95 -6.47 5.50
CA ASP A 39 -16.96 -6.89 4.51
C ASP A 39 -15.90 -7.76 5.18
N VAL A 40 -16.02 -9.06 4.99
CA VAL A 40 -15.10 -10.03 5.60
C VAL A 40 -13.79 -10.19 4.82
N GLY A 41 -13.70 -9.64 3.59
CA GLY A 41 -12.59 -9.88 2.68
C GLY A 41 -12.53 -11.32 2.19
N ALA A 42 -11.34 -11.78 1.85
CA ALA A 42 -11.10 -13.17 1.49
C ALA A 42 -11.32 -14.08 2.69
N ARG A 43 -11.79 -15.32 2.40
CA ARG A 43 -12.07 -16.34 3.41
C ARG A 43 -11.06 -17.47 3.30
N GLY A 44 -10.44 -17.79 4.41
CA GLY A 44 -9.69 -19.02 4.61
C GLY A 44 -10.61 -20.19 4.97
N LYS A 45 -10.02 -21.23 5.52
CA LYS A 45 -10.74 -22.40 6.03
C LYS A 45 -11.40 -22.13 7.39
N PHE A 46 -10.76 -21.31 8.23
CA PHE A 46 -11.20 -21.04 9.61
C PHE A 46 -11.05 -19.57 10.03
N SER A 47 -10.59 -18.69 9.14
CA SER A 47 -10.41 -17.25 9.43
C SER A 47 -10.90 -16.38 8.27
N ASN A 48 -11.08 -15.08 8.55
CA ASN A 48 -11.40 -14.06 7.56
C ASN A 48 -10.27 -13.05 7.47
N GLU A 49 -10.09 -12.47 6.30
CA GLU A 49 -9.07 -11.45 6.05
C GLU A 49 -9.19 -10.27 7.00
N LYS A 50 -10.42 -9.77 7.23
CA LYS A 50 -10.67 -8.60 8.08
C LYS A 50 -10.09 -8.74 9.51
N ASP A 51 -10.08 -9.94 10.06
CA ASP A 51 -9.59 -10.21 11.42
C ASP A 51 -8.05 -10.16 11.45
N LEU A 52 -7.42 -10.81 10.48
CA LEU A 52 -5.96 -10.84 10.34
C LEU A 52 -5.37 -9.47 10.06
N THR A 53 -6.02 -8.69 9.19
CA THR A 53 -5.56 -7.35 8.85
C THR A 53 -5.62 -6.41 10.04
N LEU A 54 -6.68 -6.51 10.87
CA LEU A 54 -6.83 -5.73 12.08
C LEU A 54 -5.76 -6.08 13.13
N ASP A 55 -5.56 -7.37 13.38
CA ASP A 55 -4.57 -7.86 14.34
C ASP A 55 -3.15 -7.38 13.99
N VAL A 56 -2.77 -7.50 12.71
CA VAL A 56 -1.46 -7.06 12.22
C VAL A 56 -1.33 -5.54 12.29
N ALA A 57 -2.37 -4.77 11.89
CA ALA A 57 -2.34 -3.30 11.94
C ALA A 57 -2.16 -2.78 13.37
N LEU A 58 -2.88 -3.35 14.34
CA LEU A 58 -2.77 -2.95 15.75
C LEU A 58 -1.39 -3.27 16.33
N ARG A 59 -0.82 -4.45 16.02
CA ARG A 59 0.55 -4.83 16.42
C ARG A 59 1.59 -3.90 15.80
N LEU A 60 1.47 -3.62 14.50
CA LEU A 60 2.35 -2.72 13.78
C LEU A 60 2.33 -1.32 14.38
N GLY A 61 1.14 -0.78 14.63
CA GLY A 61 1.01 0.54 15.21
C GLY A 61 1.57 0.63 16.63
N LYS A 62 1.45 -0.45 17.43
CA LYS A 62 2.14 -0.51 18.74
C LYS A 62 3.65 -0.47 18.56
N MET A 63 4.23 -1.24 17.63
CA MET A 63 5.68 -1.23 17.38
C MET A 63 6.17 0.15 16.94
N ILE A 64 5.41 0.85 16.08
CA ILE A 64 5.74 2.20 15.64
C ILE A 64 5.75 3.17 16.83
N LYS A 65 4.69 3.18 17.65
CA LYS A 65 4.56 4.05 18.81
C LYS A 65 5.68 3.83 19.83
N ASP A 66 6.04 2.57 20.05
CA ASP A 66 7.07 2.20 21.05
C ASP A 66 8.50 2.53 20.56
N SER A 67 8.74 2.52 19.24
CA SER A 67 10.10 2.53 18.68
C SER A 67 10.45 3.78 17.87
N LEU A 68 9.47 4.58 17.45
CA LEU A 68 9.67 5.80 16.66
C LEU A 68 9.07 7.01 17.38
N PRO A 69 9.80 7.57 18.38
CA PRO A 69 9.32 8.73 19.10
C PRO A 69 9.08 9.91 18.14
N GLY A 70 7.96 10.62 18.31
CA GLY A 70 7.55 11.72 17.44
C GLY A 70 6.77 11.29 16.20
N VAL A 71 6.52 10.00 15.99
CA VAL A 71 5.64 9.50 14.93
C VAL A 71 4.25 9.20 15.48
N GLN A 72 3.26 9.90 14.96
CA GLN A 72 1.84 9.63 15.23
C GLN A 72 1.34 8.50 14.33
N VAL A 73 0.63 7.53 14.91
CA VAL A 73 -0.07 6.48 14.16
C VAL A 73 -1.55 6.80 14.11
N ILE A 74 -2.08 6.83 12.90
CA ILE A 74 -3.50 7.03 12.59
C ILE A 74 -4.02 5.72 12.04
N TYR A 75 -5.19 5.27 12.50
CA TYR A 75 -5.82 4.04 12.01
C TYR A 75 -7.10 4.38 11.27
N THR A 76 -7.37 3.69 10.16
CA THR A 76 -8.68 3.77 9.50
C THR A 76 -9.76 3.04 10.32
N ARG A 77 -9.37 2.00 11.04
CA ARG A 77 -10.20 1.32 12.04
C ARG A 77 -9.34 0.66 13.12
N THR A 78 -9.89 0.55 14.32
CA THR A 78 -9.26 -0.15 15.47
C THR A 78 -10.15 -1.25 16.04
N THR A 79 -11.32 -1.44 15.45
CA THR A 79 -12.32 -2.45 15.80
C THR A 79 -12.89 -3.08 14.53
N ASP A 80 -13.80 -4.06 14.68
CA ASP A 80 -14.47 -4.69 13.56
C ASP A 80 -15.61 -3.83 13.00
N VAL A 81 -15.25 -2.67 12.40
CA VAL A 81 -16.13 -1.78 11.65
C VAL A 81 -15.71 -1.72 10.20
N TYR A 82 -16.59 -1.30 9.30
CA TYR A 82 -16.32 -1.18 7.87
C TYR A 82 -16.27 0.29 7.44
N PRO A 83 -15.10 0.94 7.40
CA PRO A 83 -14.93 2.16 6.63
C PRO A 83 -14.95 1.83 5.13
N THR A 84 -15.73 2.60 4.36
CA THR A 84 -15.71 2.51 2.89
C THR A 84 -14.36 2.93 2.32
N LEU A 85 -14.08 2.58 1.06
CA LEU A 85 -12.81 2.98 0.42
C LEU A 85 -12.61 4.51 0.42
N PRO A 86 -13.62 5.35 0.08
CA PRO A 86 -13.51 6.79 0.23
C PRO A 86 -13.19 7.25 1.67
N GLU A 87 -13.90 6.72 2.68
CA GLU A 87 -13.66 7.11 4.07
C GLU A 87 -12.22 6.82 4.52
N ARG A 88 -11.60 5.73 4.03
CA ARG A 88 -10.21 5.36 4.37
C ARG A 88 -9.22 6.42 3.90
N HIS A 89 -9.26 6.76 2.61
CA HIS A 89 -8.32 7.75 2.08
C HIS A 89 -8.66 9.18 2.52
N GLU A 90 -9.94 9.52 2.74
CA GLU A 90 -10.32 10.80 3.33
C GLU A 90 -9.80 10.97 4.77
N MET A 91 -9.89 9.93 5.61
CA MET A 91 -9.28 9.97 6.94
C MET A 91 -7.77 10.22 6.87
N ALA A 92 -7.09 9.56 5.92
CA ALA A 92 -5.67 9.74 5.72
C ALA A 92 -5.33 11.17 5.29
N ASN A 93 -6.09 11.73 4.34
CA ASN A 93 -5.92 13.07 3.81
C ASN A 93 -6.21 14.14 4.87
N ARG A 94 -7.35 14.05 5.58
CA ARG A 94 -7.69 14.97 6.69
C ARG A 94 -6.66 14.97 7.81
N ALA A 95 -6.03 13.82 8.06
CA ALA A 95 -4.94 13.74 9.02
C ALA A 95 -3.62 14.33 8.52
N ALA A 96 -3.53 14.72 7.25
CA ALA A 96 -2.30 15.09 6.56
C ALA A 96 -1.19 14.04 6.81
N GLY A 97 -1.49 12.78 6.48
CA GLY A 97 -0.57 11.65 6.64
C GLY A 97 0.66 11.80 5.74
N ASP A 98 1.82 11.42 6.23
CA ASP A 98 3.05 11.41 5.42
C ASP A 98 3.21 10.11 4.63
N VAL A 99 2.59 9.02 5.12
CA VAL A 99 2.65 7.67 4.54
C VAL A 99 1.35 6.92 4.83
N PHE A 100 0.84 6.22 3.81
CA PHE A 100 -0.33 5.34 3.91
C PHE A 100 0.09 3.88 3.70
N VAL A 101 -0.25 3.01 4.65
CA VAL A 101 0.05 1.56 4.60
C VAL A 101 -1.24 0.78 4.80
N SER A 102 -1.77 0.24 3.71
CA SER A 102 -2.92 -0.67 3.75
C SER A 102 -2.43 -2.12 3.89
N ILE A 103 -3.09 -2.90 4.73
CA ILE A 103 -2.72 -4.28 5.06
C ILE A 103 -3.85 -5.19 4.62
N HIS A 104 -3.52 -6.18 3.79
CA HIS A 104 -4.42 -7.15 3.20
C HIS A 104 -3.86 -8.57 3.25
N VAL A 105 -4.71 -9.55 2.97
CA VAL A 105 -4.32 -10.96 2.83
C VAL A 105 -4.82 -11.49 1.50
N ASN A 106 -3.91 -11.83 0.62
CA ASN A 106 -4.19 -12.31 -0.72
C ASN A 106 -4.99 -13.62 -0.72
N SER A 107 -5.64 -13.88 -1.82
CA SER A 107 -6.33 -15.15 -2.08
C SER A 107 -6.30 -15.47 -3.58
N THR A 108 -6.13 -16.73 -3.93
CA THR A 108 -6.27 -17.16 -5.32
C THR A 108 -7.72 -17.57 -5.62
N ALA A 109 -8.13 -17.35 -6.86
CA ALA A 109 -9.43 -17.83 -7.32
C ALA A 109 -9.56 -19.35 -7.22
N ALA A 110 -10.75 -19.83 -6.86
CA ALA A 110 -11.03 -21.26 -6.79
C ALA A 110 -10.83 -21.94 -8.16
N ARG A 111 -10.08 -23.05 -8.18
CA ARG A 111 -9.92 -23.87 -9.37
C ARG A 111 -11.14 -24.77 -9.54
N VAL A 112 -11.81 -24.67 -10.67
CA VAL A 112 -13.00 -25.45 -10.99
C VAL A 112 -12.62 -26.66 -11.85
N GLN A 113 -12.89 -27.86 -11.37
CA GLN A 113 -12.69 -29.12 -12.07
C GLN A 113 -14.06 -29.75 -12.41
N ARG A 114 -14.25 -30.07 -13.68
CA ARG A 114 -15.46 -30.80 -14.14
C ARG A 114 -15.10 -32.26 -14.45
N ILE A 115 -15.66 -33.16 -13.66
CA ILE A 115 -15.45 -34.63 -13.82
C ILE A 115 -16.70 -35.21 -14.46
N LYS A 116 -16.55 -35.93 -15.57
CA LYS A 116 -17.65 -36.68 -16.20
C LYS A 116 -18.03 -37.86 -15.29
N THR A 117 -19.25 -37.85 -14.79
CA THR A 117 -19.76 -38.87 -13.88
C THR A 117 -20.67 -39.89 -14.59
N GLY A 118 -21.05 -39.63 -15.83
CA GLY A 118 -21.91 -40.54 -16.58
C GLY A 118 -22.51 -39.91 -17.84
N THR A 119 -23.57 -40.50 -18.32
CA THR A 119 -24.39 -40.00 -19.41
C THR A 119 -25.86 -40.09 -19.04
N ARG A 120 -26.67 -39.10 -19.44
CA ARG A 120 -28.12 -39.16 -19.36
C ARG A 120 -28.73 -39.08 -20.77
N THR A 121 -29.87 -39.76 -20.96
CA THR A 121 -30.61 -39.65 -22.21
C THR A 121 -31.59 -38.51 -22.14
N VAL A 122 -31.50 -37.56 -23.09
CA VAL A 122 -32.45 -36.47 -23.24
C VAL A 122 -33.18 -36.55 -24.59
N LYS A 123 -34.46 -36.12 -24.65
CA LYS A 123 -35.19 -35.94 -25.89
C LYS A 123 -34.77 -34.63 -26.55
N LYS A 124 -34.33 -34.69 -27.83
CA LYS A 124 -34.07 -33.50 -28.64
C LYS A 124 -34.99 -33.62 -29.91
N GLY A 125 -36.17 -33.06 -29.83
CA GLY A 125 -37.24 -33.28 -30.78
C GLY A 125 -37.76 -34.72 -30.71
N LYS A 126 -37.83 -35.43 -31.84
CA LYS A 126 -38.24 -36.85 -31.90
C LYS A 126 -37.11 -37.86 -31.60
N LYS A 127 -35.87 -37.38 -31.40
CA LYS A 127 -34.70 -38.28 -31.15
C LYS A 127 -34.30 -38.28 -29.68
N LYS A 128 -33.85 -39.47 -29.21
CA LYS A 128 -33.21 -39.65 -27.89
C LYS A 128 -31.67 -39.49 -28.06
N VAL A 129 -31.04 -38.58 -27.34
CA VAL A 129 -29.60 -38.32 -27.41
C VAL A 129 -28.99 -38.51 -26.05
N LYS A 130 -27.84 -39.24 -25.96
CA LYS A 130 -27.06 -39.37 -24.76
C LYS A 130 -26.20 -38.11 -24.57
N VAL A 131 -26.36 -37.42 -23.44
CA VAL A 131 -25.54 -36.25 -23.09
C VAL A 131 -24.72 -36.56 -21.84
N PRO A 132 -23.46 -36.09 -21.76
CA PRO A 132 -22.63 -36.32 -20.59
C PRO A 132 -23.18 -35.59 -19.37
N VAL A 133 -23.07 -36.21 -18.21
CA VAL A 133 -23.33 -35.63 -16.90
C VAL A 133 -21.98 -35.32 -16.25
N TYR A 134 -21.83 -34.12 -15.72
CA TYR A 134 -20.61 -33.68 -15.06
C TYR A 134 -20.88 -33.32 -13.59
N LYS A 135 -19.95 -33.70 -12.71
CA LYS A 135 -19.84 -33.18 -11.36
C LYS A 135 -18.81 -32.06 -11.38
N THR A 136 -19.17 -30.91 -10.82
CA THR A 136 -18.25 -29.79 -10.64
C THR A 136 -17.67 -29.84 -9.23
N ILE A 137 -16.35 -29.89 -9.13
CA ILE A 137 -15.60 -29.77 -7.88
C ILE A 137 -14.91 -28.43 -7.87
N ARG A 138 -15.07 -27.70 -6.78
CA ARG A 138 -14.36 -26.43 -6.54
C ARG A 138 -13.26 -26.68 -5.53
N HIS A 139 -12.01 -26.42 -5.93
CA HIS A 139 -10.84 -26.43 -5.06
C HIS A 139 -10.57 -25.00 -4.65
N THR A 140 -10.81 -24.66 -3.41
CA THR A 140 -10.58 -23.30 -2.85
C THR A 140 -9.19 -23.13 -2.28
N GLU A 141 -8.56 -24.22 -1.85
CA GLU A 141 -7.19 -24.20 -1.33
C GLU A 141 -6.17 -24.01 -2.44
N THR A 142 -5.07 -23.32 -2.12
CA THR A 142 -3.95 -23.01 -3.03
C THR A 142 -2.61 -23.44 -2.44
N GLN A 143 -1.61 -23.60 -3.32
CA GLN A 143 -0.20 -23.72 -2.95
C GLN A 143 0.55 -22.38 -3.08
N ALA A 144 -0.14 -21.31 -3.51
CA ALA A 144 0.46 -19.97 -3.55
C ALA A 144 0.82 -19.54 -2.13
N SER A 145 2.01 -18.97 -1.97
CA SER A 145 2.54 -18.52 -0.69
C SER A 145 3.45 -17.33 -0.88
N GLY A 146 3.68 -16.57 0.19
CA GLY A 146 4.58 -15.42 0.18
C GLY A 146 3.85 -14.08 0.29
N THR A 147 4.61 -13.00 0.14
CA THR A 147 4.13 -11.63 0.32
C THR A 147 4.36 -10.82 -0.95
N GLU A 148 3.46 -9.89 -1.22
CA GLU A 148 3.62 -8.91 -2.30
C GLU A 148 3.14 -7.54 -1.85
N THR A 149 3.63 -6.49 -2.50
CA THR A 149 3.22 -5.12 -2.19
C THR A 149 2.77 -4.43 -3.47
N TYR A 150 1.64 -3.74 -3.38
CA TYR A 150 1.11 -2.97 -4.49
C TYR A 150 1.32 -1.48 -4.27
N VAL A 151 1.72 -0.79 -5.34
CA VAL A 151 1.70 0.66 -5.48
C VAL A 151 0.68 1.05 -6.54
N LEU A 152 0.30 2.31 -6.60
CA LEU A 152 -0.70 2.79 -7.56
C LEU A 152 -0.27 2.53 -9.00
N GLY A 153 -1.20 2.00 -9.80
CA GLY A 153 -1.02 1.83 -11.25
C GLY A 153 -1.19 3.16 -12.00
N LEU A 154 -0.34 3.39 -12.98
CA LEU A 154 -0.30 4.65 -13.75
C LEU A 154 -1.64 5.02 -14.41
N HIS A 155 -2.48 4.04 -14.73
CA HIS A 155 -3.80 4.27 -15.35
C HIS A 155 -4.82 4.96 -14.41
N ARG A 156 -4.52 5.11 -13.11
CA ARG A 156 -5.30 5.87 -12.14
C ARG A 156 -4.56 7.11 -11.61
N ASN A 157 -3.56 7.57 -12.34
CA ASN A 157 -2.75 8.70 -11.91
C ASN A 157 -3.56 10.01 -11.83
N SER A 158 -4.54 10.20 -12.72
CA SER A 158 -5.44 11.35 -12.67
C SER A 158 -6.23 11.45 -11.36
N GLU A 159 -6.74 10.33 -10.85
CA GLU A 159 -7.45 10.30 -9.56
C GLU A 159 -6.51 10.66 -8.38
N LYS A 160 -5.24 10.29 -8.49
CA LYS A 160 -4.20 10.68 -7.52
C LYS A 160 -3.94 12.18 -7.58
N GLU A 161 -3.89 12.73 -8.76
CA GLU A 161 -3.70 14.17 -9.00
C GLU A 161 -4.91 14.96 -8.49
N ASP A 162 -6.12 14.48 -8.72
CA ASP A 162 -7.36 15.07 -8.17
C ASP A 162 -7.32 15.08 -6.63
N ALA A 163 -6.95 13.95 -6.01
CA ALA A 163 -6.81 13.86 -4.56
C ALA A 163 -5.76 14.81 -4.00
N ILE A 164 -4.61 14.96 -4.68
CA ILE A 164 -3.56 15.91 -4.30
C ILE A 164 -4.08 17.34 -4.44
N GLY A 165 -4.80 17.65 -5.50
CA GLY A 165 -5.39 18.98 -5.75
C GLY A 165 -6.41 19.35 -4.68
N GLU A 166 -7.34 18.44 -4.36
CA GLU A 166 -8.37 18.64 -3.36
C GLU A 166 -7.79 18.90 -1.95
N TYR A 167 -6.73 18.19 -1.60
CA TYR A 167 -6.08 18.32 -0.30
C TYR A 167 -4.80 19.17 -0.34
N SER A 168 -4.56 19.92 -1.42
CA SER A 168 -3.37 20.77 -1.60
C SER A 168 -3.20 21.82 -0.50
N GLU A 169 -4.28 22.32 0.06
CA GLU A 169 -4.26 23.24 1.20
C GLU A 169 -3.64 22.61 2.46
N ASN A 170 -3.74 21.28 2.59
CA ASN A 170 -3.13 20.55 3.69
C ASN A 170 -1.66 20.18 3.43
N ILE A 171 -1.20 20.32 2.18
CA ILE A 171 0.16 19.98 1.74
C ILE A 171 1.00 21.25 1.59
N ALA A 172 0.39 22.37 1.20
CA ALA A 172 1.04 23.67 1.05
C ALA A 172 1.34 24.30 2.43
N GLU A 173 2.51 24.93 2.55
CA GLU A 173 2.87 25.71 3.75
C GLU A 173 1.98 26.95 3.91
N GLU A 174 1.38 27.44 2.82
CA GLU A 174 0.45 28.57 2.79
C GLU A 174 -0.88 28.19 2.11
N PRO A 175 -2.03 28.34 2.77
CA PRO A 175 -3.35 28.09 2.17
C PRO A 175 -3.60 28.97 0.94
N GLY A 176 -4.16 28.39 -0.12
CA GLY A 176 -4.52 29.10 -1.34
C GLY A 176 -3.36 29.34 -2.34
N LEU A 177 -2.18 28.80 -2.07
CA LEU A 177 -1.04 28.91 -2.99
C LEU A 177 -1.25 28.09 -4.28
N LEU A 178 -2.05 27.04 -4.22
CA LEU A 178 -2.32 26.14 -5.35
C LEU A 178 -3.77 26.34 -5.85
N ASN A 179 -3.93 27.11 -6.92
CA ASN A 179 -5.21 27.18 -7.63
C ASN A 179 -5.31 26.01 -8.62
N ILE A 180 -6.15 25.01 -8.35
CA ILE A 180 -6.31 23.81 -9.17
C ILE A 180 -6.76 24.10 -10.62
N ASN A 181 -7.30 25.29 -10.88
CA ASN A 181 -7.69 25.73 -12.23
C ASN A 181 -6.55 26.40 -13.01
N ASP A 182 -5.37 26.59 -12.38
CA ASP A 182 -4.21 27.16 -13.04
C ASP A 182 -3.34 26.08 -13.67
N PRO A 183 -2.97 26.21 -14.97
CA PRO A 183 -2.09 25.25 -15.64
C PRO A 183 -0.73 25.01 -14.95
N GLN A 184 -0.18 26.01 -14.28
CA GLN A 184 1.08 25.87 -13.53
C GLN A 184 0.88 24.97 -12.30
N THR A 185 -0.23 25.13 -11.61
CA THR A 185 -0.63 24.27 -10.48
C THR A 185 -0.79 22.81 -10.92
N ALA A 186 -1.39 22.55 -12.09
CA ALA A 186 -1.51 21.19 -12.64
C ALA A 186 -0.14 20.52 -12.83
N ILE A 187 0.87 21.25 -13.30
CA ILE A 187 2.24 20.75 -13.43
C ILE A 187 2.84 20.38 -12.07
N ILE A 188 2.63 21.22 -11.06
CA ILE A 188 3.11 20.99 -9.69
C ILE A 188 2.45 19.73 -9.10
N ILE A 189 1.12 19.59 -9.25
CA ILE A 189 0.37 18.43 -8.80
C ILE A 189 0.88 17.14 -9.46
N ALA A 190 1.10 17.15 -10.78
CA ALA A 190 1.66 16.01 -11.51
C ALA A 190 3.07 15.63 -11.01
N GLN A 191 3.91 16.60 -10.66
CA GLN A 191 5.23 16.35 -10.06
C GLN A 191 5.10 15.71 -8.67
N TYR A 192 4.17 16.16 -7.82
CA TYR A 192 3.89 15.52 -6.53
C TYR A 192 3.40 14.08 -6.71
N SER A 193 2.48 13.84 -7.64
CA SER A 193 1.99 12.50 -7.96
C SER A 193 3.13 11.55 -8.34
N GLN A 194 4.02 12.00 -9.22
CA GLN A 194 5.22 11.25 -9.61
C GLN A 194 6.16 10.98 -8.43
N ALA A 195 6.42 11.99 -7.60
CA ALA A 195 7.25 11.86 -6.41
C ALA A 195 6.64 10.88 -5.41
N PHE A 196 5.32 10.91 -5.22
CA PHE A 196 4.62 9.99 -4.32
C PHE A 196 4.68 8.54 -4.83
N LEU A 197 4.55 8.33 -6.14
CA LEU A 197 4.72 6.99 -6.73
C LEU A 197 6.16 6.47 -6.49
N SER A 198 7.19 7.28 -6.74
CA SER A 198 8.58 6.91 -6.49
C SER A 198 8.80 6.53 -5.02
N ARG A 199 8.31 7.35 -4.09
CA ARG A 199 8.39 7.08 -2.65
C ARG A 199 7.61 5.83 -2.23
N SER A 200 6.46 5.57 -2.87
CA SER A 200 5.68 4.34 -2.65
C SER A 200 6.46 3.09 -3.07
N VAL A 201 7.16 3.15 -4.21
CA VAL A 201 8.03 2.05 -4.67
C VAL A 201 9.18 1.82 -3.69
N THR A 202 9.83 2.89 -3.21
CA THR A 202 10.89 2.79 -2.19
C THR A 202 10.37 2.13 -0.90
N LEU A 203 9.21 2.57 -0.40
CA LEU A 203 8.58 1.99 0.79
C LEU A 203 8.22 0.52 0.58
N GLY A 204 7.54 0.21 -0.53
CA GLY A 204 7.16 -1.17 -0.86
C GLY A 204 8.36 -2.10 -0.98
N THR A 205 9.43 -1.63 -1.62
CA THR A 205 10.68 -2.38 -1.75
C THR A 205 11.33 -2.62 -0.39
N ALA A 206 11.38 -1.60 0.46
CA ALA A 206 11.92 -1.73 1.82
C ALA A 206 11.14 -2.77 2.63
N ILE A 207 9.80 -2.78 2.54
CA ILE A 207 8.94 -3.76 3.22
C ILE A 207 9.18 -5.18 2.66
N GLN A 208 9.17 -5.35 1.33
CA GLN A 208 9.37 -6.66 0.70
C GLN A 208 10.74 -7.26 0.99
N ASN A 209 11.79 -6.43 1.06
CA ASN A 209 13.11 -6.88 1.47
C ASN A 209 13.12 -7.44 2.90
N GLN A 210 12.36 -6.85 3.83
CA GLN A 210 12.28 -7.38 5.20
C GLN A 210 11.56 -8.72 5.26
N PHE A 211 10.52 -8.93 4.47
CA PHE A 211 9.88 -10.24 4.35
C PHE A 211 10.87 -11.29 3.81
N GLY A 212 11.65 -10.94 2.79
CA GLY A 212 12.69 -11.83 2.27
C GLY A 212 13.75 -12.18 3.32
N LEU A 213 14.18 -11.22 4.14
CA LEU A 213 15.12 -11.45 5.24
C LEU A 213 14.57 -12.36 6.34
N GLN A 214 13.25 -12.45 6.48
CA GLN A 214 12.58 -13.42 7.36
C GLN A 214 12.41 -14.81 6.75
N GLY A 215 12.89 -15.02 5.50
CA GLY A 215 12.74 -16.28 4.78
C GLY A 215 11.37 -16.43 4.11
N ARG A 216 10.51 -15.43 4.11
CA ARG A 216 9.25 -15.48 3.36
C ARG A 216 9.50 -15.27 1.86
N ARG A 217 8.74 -15.96 1.02
CA ARG A 217 8.80 -15.78 -0.42
C ARG A 217 8.41 -14.32 -0.76
N ASN A 218 9.36 -13.56 -1.25
CA ASN A 218 9.15 -12.21 -1.74
C ASN A 218 8.66 -12.27 -3.20
N ILE A 219 7.40 -11.88 -3.43
CA ILE A 219 6.79 -11.85 -4.77
C ILE A 219 7.03 -10.48 -5.45
N GLY A 220 7.53 -9.52 -4.70
CA GLY A 220 7.97 -8.21 -5.20
C GLY A 220 6.95 -7.08 -5.03
N VAL A 221 7.30 -5.95 -5.63
CA VAL A 221 6.46 -4.75 -5.70
C VAL A 221 5.83 -4.68 -7.08
N LYS A 222 4.52 -4.46 -7.13
CA LYS A 222 3.73 -4.43 -8.38
C LYS A 222 2.85 -3.19 -8.43
N GLN A 223 2.39 -2.83 -9.62
CA GLN A 223 1.41 -1.77 -9.81
C GLN A 223 0.00 -2.33 -9.95
N MET A 224 -0.97 -1.70 -9.28
CA MET A 224 -2.40 -2.04 -9.40
C MET A 224 -3.28 -0.80 -9.22
N GLY A 225 -4.40 -0.75 -9.92
CA GLY A 225 -5.36 0.36 -9.85
C GLY A 225 -6.24 0.29 -8.61
N LEU A 226 -5.67 0.47 -7.43
CA LEU A 226 -6.35 0.38 -6.15
C LEU A 226 -6.90 1.75 -5.73
N GLU A 227 -8.23 1.82 -5.53
CA GLU A 227 -8.95 3.05 -5.19
C GLU A 227 -8.42 3.69 -3.90
N VAL A 228 -8.16 2.89 -2.87
CA VAL A 228 -7.65 3.39 -1.59
C VAL A 228 -6.29 4.10 -1.73
N LEU A 229 -5.48 3.71 -2.72
CA LEU A 229 -4.21 4.37 -3.02
C LEU A 229 -4.39 5.56 -3.96
N ALA A 230 -5.34 5.50 -4.90
CA ALA A 230 -5.63 6.60 -5.81
C ALA A 230 -6.16 7.83 -5.08
N GLY A 231 -7.14 7.65 -4.18
CA GLY A 231 -7.74 8.74 -3.41
C GLY A 231 -6.87 9.29 -2.28
N SER A 232 -5.72 8.69 -1.96
CA SER A 232 -4.84 9.20 -0.89
C SER A 232 -3.84 10.23 -1.43
N ALA A 233 -3.73 11.43 -0.82
CA ALA A 233 -2.85 12.52 -1.24
C ALA A 233 -1.42 12.40 -0.66
N MET A 234 -0.90 11.17 -0.54
CA MET A 234 0.43 10.88 0.01
C MET A 234 1.02 9.62 -0.62
N PRO A 235 2.33 9.33 -0.41
CA PRO A 235 2.90 8.03 -0.73
C PRO A 235 2.16 6.91 -0.02
N GLY A 236 1.79 5.84 -0.75
CA GLY A 236 1.01 4.75 -0.18
C GLY A 236 1.31 3.40 -0.79
N VAL A 237 1.16 2.35 0.01
CA VAL A 237 1.30 0.96 -0.39
C VAL A 237 0.15 0.11 0.14
N LEU A 238 -0.21 -0.95 -0.58
CA LEU A 238 -1.02 -2.05 -0.07
C LEU A 238 -0.13 -3.29 0.04
N VAL A 239 -0.06 -3.85 1.23
CA VAL A 239 0.79 -5.00 1.57
C VAL A 239 -0.06 -6.25 1.71
N GLU A 240 0.13 -7.20 0.80
CA GLU A 240 -0.42 -8.55 0.89
C GLU A 240 0.50 -9.42 1.74
N ILE A 241 0.06 -9.73 2.94
CA ILE A 241 0.90 -10.37 3.96
C ILE A 241 0.98 -11.90 3.85
N GLY A 242 0.30 -12.49 2.89
CA GLY A 242 0.24 -13.94 2.65
C GLY A 242 -0.99 -14.33 1.84
N PHE A 243 -1.26 -15.62 1.72
CA PHE A 243 -2.42 -16.17 1.02
C PHE A 243 -3.35 -16.89 2.00
N ILE A 244 -4.52 -16.30 2.30
CA ILE A 244 -5.44 -16.85 3.32
C ILE A 244 -5.98 -18.22 2.96
N ASN A 245 -6.10 -18.55 1.66
CA ASN A 245 -6.57 -19.86 1.20
C ASN A 245 -5.45 -20.89 1.00
N ASN A 246 -4.24 -20.60 1.47
CA ASN A 246 -3.18 -21.58 1.67
C ASN A 246 -3.22 -22.03 3.15
N PRO A 247 -3.45 -23.31 3.45
CA PRO A 247 -3.63 -23.79 4.84
C PRO A 247 -2.43 -23.52 5.77
N GLU A 248 -1.21 -23.57 5.24
CA GLU A 248 0.01 -23.31 6.02
C GLU A 248 0.13 -21.81 6.33
N GLU A 249 -0.11 -20.94 5.34
CA GLU A 249 -0.10 -19.49 5.53
C GLU A 249 -1.25 -19.04 6.44
N GLU A 250 -2.45 -19.59 6.28
CA GLU A 250 -3.58 -19.28 7.17
C GLU A 250 -3.23 -19.63 8.62
N THR A 251 -2.66 -20.82 8.85
CA THR A 251 -2.23 -21.23 10.20
C THR A 251 -1.14 -20.30 10.75
N TYR A 252 -0.16 -19.93 9.93
CA TYR A 252 0.89 -18.99 10.33
C TYR A 252 0.33 -17.61 10.67
N LEU A 253 -0.50 -17.04 9.80
CA LEU A 253 -1.07 -15.69 9.99
C LEU A 253 -2.02 -15.60 11.19
N ASN A 254 -2.64 -16.72 11.61
CA ASN A 254 -3.47 -16.79 12.81
C ASN A 254 -2.64 -17.01 14.09
N SER A 255 -1.36 -17.32 13.99
CA SER A 255 -0.50 -17.51 15.15
C SER A 255 0.01 -16.17 15.69
N ALA A 256 0.18 -16.07 17.01
CA ALA A 256 0.77 -14.89 17.65
C ALA A 256 2.17 -14.59 17.09
N LYS A 257 2.96 -15.64 16.79
CA LYS A 257 4.28 -15.51 16.17
C LYS A 257 4.18 -14.96 14.75
N GLY A 258 3.32 -15.50 13.89
CA GLY A 258 3.17 -15.08 12.51
C GLY A 258 2.69 -13.64 12.40
N GLN A 259 1.71 -13.25 13.19
CA GLN A 259 1.24 -11.85 13.26
C GLN A 259 2.34 -10.90 13.74
N HIS A 260 3.14 -11.30 14.73
CA HIS A 260 4.28 -10.51 15.20
C HIS A 260 5.35 -10.37 14.12
N ASP A 261 5.75 -11.47 13.48
CA ASP A 261 6.79 -11.48 12.46
C ASP A 261 6.40 -10.60 11.26
N VAL A 262 5.15 -10.72 10.81
CA VAL A 262 4.60 -9.90 9.71
C VAL A 262 4.60 -8.42 10.07
N ALA A 263 4.04 -8.06 11.23
CA ALA A 263 4.04 -6.68 11.70
C ALA A 263 5.46 -6.13 11.86
N TYR A 264 6.40 -6.94 12.34
CA TYR A 264 7.79 -6.57 12.49
C TYR A 264 8.52 -6.35 11.17
N ALA A 265 8.24 -7.17 10.13
CA ALA A 265 8.79 -6.96 8.80
C ALA A 265 8.32 -5.62 8.21
N ILE A 266 7.01 -5.31 8.30
CA ILE A 266 6.47 -4.04 7.83
C ILE A 266 7.09 -2.87 8.63
N PHE A 267 7.17 -2.99 9.94
CA PHE A 267 7.81 -1.99 10.81
C PHE A 267 9.27 -1.71 10.41
N LYS A 268 10.06 -2.75 10.17
CA LYS A 268 11.47 -2.62 9.74
C LYS A 268 11.57 -1.93 8.38
N GLY A 269 10.66 -2.26 7.44
CA GLY A 269 10.56 -1.61 6.14
C GLY A 269 10.24 -0.12 6.27
N ILE A 270 9.24 0.24 7.07
CA ILE A 270 8.88 1.64 7.36
C ILE A 270 10.05 2.39 7.99
N ARG A 271 10.74 1.78 8.95
CA ARG A 271 11.90 2.39 9.61
C ARG A 271 13.05 2.64 8.64
N ALA A 272 13.33 1.69 7.73
CA ALA A 272 14.35 1.84 6.70
C ALA A 272 13.98 2.96 5.72
N TYR A 273 12.75 2.98 5.25
CA TYR A 273 12.20 4.03 4.40
C TYR A 273 12.29 5.42 5.05
N LYS A 274 11.86 5.54 6.33
CA LYS A 274 11.96 6.79 7.08
C LYS A 274 13.40 7.30 7.14
N ALA A 275 14.35 6.41 7.46
CA ALA A 275 15.77 6.77 7.52
C ALA A 275 16.36 7.18 6.15
N GLU A 276 15.78 6.70 5.04
CA GLU A 276 16.21 7.07 3.69
C GLU A 276 15.69 8.44 3.26
N VAL A 277 14.41 8.72 3.51
CA VAL A 277 13.77 9.97 3.02
C VAL A 277 14.04 11.19 3.91
N GLU A 278 14.53 10.99 5.13
CA GLU A 278 14.87 12.07 6.08
C GLU A 278 16.36 12.46 6.04
N ARG A 279 17.16 11.82 5.17
CA ARG A 279 18.56 12.22 4.92
C ARG A 279 18.61 13.47 4.07
#